data_89862e136732a6e44050bb4a75ece0ff
#
_entry.id   89862e136732a6e44050bb4a75ece0ff
#
_cell.length_a   1.000
_cell.length_b   1.000
_cell.length_c   1.000
_cell.angle_alpha   90.00
_cell.angle_beta   90.00
_cell.angle_gamma   90.00
#
_symmetry.space_group_name_H-M   'P 1'
#
loop_
_entity.id
_entity.type
_entity.pdbx_description
1 polymer ?
#
loop_
_entity_poly.entity_id
_entity_poly.type
_entity_poly.pdbx_seq_one_letter_code
_entity_poly.pdbx_strand_id
1 'polypeptide(L)'
;GGSAKRTPLQRLLQSIVGKVRWYEKCDPELTKMLHCVSSVATRPPPEALLVAKALLASAYDNRHRGITYGGGGLCHGARLTASMYADFRMADGAAAALECTADSTWAGRNVYAILLTLNGGAIAHTCKMMHLLVDSSMESEAVATGKAGEIVGYAREIMRALGHAPASPTFVGTDNAANALIASGRAIPSRSRHCLRRYLTFLQRVKQGAVEIG
;
A
#
# COMPACT_ATOMS: atom_id res chain seq x y z
N GLY A 1 -9.57 37.06 -0.59
CA GLY A 1 -8.47 36.32 -1.19
C GLY A 1 -8.90 35.77 -2.53
N GLY A 2 -8.48 36.44 -3.64
CA GLY A 2 -8.80 35.98 -4.99
C GLY A 2 -8.11 34.65 -5.29
N SER A 3 -8.88 33.63 -5.63
CA SER A 3 -8.36 32.36 -6.11
C SER A 3 -7.57 32.60 -7.40
N ALA A 4 -6.25 32.49 -7.34
CA ALA A 4 -5.40 32.61 -8.51
C ALA A 4 -5.85 31.61 -9.58
N LYS A 5 -6.14 32.07 -10.80
CA LYS A 5 -6.55 31.22 -11.92
C LYS A 5 -5.48 30.17 -12.19
N ARG A 6 -5.87 28.89 -12.19
CA ARG A 6 -4.99 27.76 -12.49
C ARG A 6 -4.41 27.88 -13.90
N THR A 7 -3.12 27.62 -14.05
CA THR A 7 -2.47 27.60 -15.37
C THR A 7 -3.00 26.44 -16.22
N PRO A 8 -2.88 26.51 -17.56
CA PRO A 8 -3.25 25.38 -18.43
C PRO A 8 -2.57 24.07 -18.06
N LEU A 9 -1.28 24.11 -17.69
CA LEU A 9 -0.52 22.95 -17.26
C LEU A 9 -1.06 22.36 -15.96
N GLN A 10 -1.39 23.20 -14.97
CA GLN A 10 -2.01 22.73 -13.71
C GLN A 10 -3.35 22.03 -13.96
N ARG A 11 -4.19 22.58 -14.84
CA ARG A 11 -5.48 21.98 -15.20
C ARG A 11 -5.30 20.64 -15.89
N LEU A 12 -4.34 20.54 -16.82
CA LEU A 12 -4.03 19.30 -17.53
C LEU A 12 -3.55 18.21 -16.56
N LEU A 13 -2.57 18.52 -15.71
CA LEU A 13 -2.05 17.56 -14.72
C LEU A 13 -3.13 17.10 -13.74
N GLN A 14 -3.95 18.00 -13.23
CA GLN A 14 -5.06 17.64 -12.34
C GLN A 14 -6.10 16.74 -13.02
N SER A 15 -6.35 16.99 -14.33
CA SER A 15 -7.24 16.13 -15.12
C SER A 15 -6.66 14.72 -15.29
N ILE A 16 -5.36 14.61 -15.59
CA ILE A 16 -4.66 13.32 -15.71
C ILE A 16 -4.72 12.57 -14.37
N VAL A 17 -4.33 13.22 -13.28
CA VAL A 17 -4.38 12.65 -11.93
C VAL A 17 -5.79 12.15 -11.59
N GLY A 18 -6.82 12.95 -11.87
CA GLY A 18 -8.21 12.56 -11.62
C GLY A 18 -8.64 11.31 -12.37
N LYS A 19 -8.29 11.21 -13.65
CA LYS A 19 -8.63 10.05 -14.50
C LYS A 19 -7.88 8.79 -14.07
N VAL A 20 -6.57 8.88 -13.85
CA VAL A 20 -5.75 7.72 -13.49
C VAL A 20 -6.05 7.22 -12.09
N ARG A 21 -6.50 8.10 -11.16
CA ARG A 21 -6.88 7.70 -9.81
C ARG A 21 -8.01 6.67 -9.75
N TRP A 22 -8.88 6.64 -10.72
CA TRP A 22 -9.87 5.56 -10.85
C TRP A 22 -9.24 4.24 -11.24
N TYR A 23 -8.24 4.32 -12.13
CA TYR A 23 -7.56 3.15 -12.65
C TYR A 23 -6.60 2.53 -11.63
N GLU A 24 -5.99 3.36 -10.79
CA GLU A 24 -5.11 2.94 -9.68
C GLU A 24 -5.75 1.87 -8.79
N LYS A 25 -7.09 1.91 -8.62
CA LYS A 25 -7.80 0.91 -7.81
C LYS A 25 -7.72 -0.50 -8.39
N CYS A 26 -7.49 -0.62 -9.69
CA CYS A 26 -7.36 -1.89 -10.40
C CYS A 26 -5.90 -2.23 -10.72
N ASP A 27 -4.99 -1.26 -10.59
CA ASP A 27 -3.56 -1.42 -10.88
C ASP A 27 -2.72 -0.69 -9.81
N PRO A 28 -2.36 -1.38 -8.71
CA PRO A 28 -1.57 -0.79 -7.63
C PRO A 28 -0.18 -0.31 -8.05
N GLU A 29 0.38 -0.81 -9.16
CA GLU A 29 1.70 -0.41 -9.68
C GLU A 29 1.72 1.07 -10.06
N LEU A 30 0.57 1.64 -10.43
CA LEU A 30 0.43 3.06 -10.77
C LEU A 30 0.51 4.00 -9.55
N THR A 31 0.33 3.47 -8.34
CA THR A 31 0.17 4.28 -7.11
C THR A 31 1.35 5.22 -6.88
N LYS A 32 2.59 4.72 -6.99
CA LYS A 32 3.80 5.53 -6.77
C LYS A 32 3.92 6.65 -7.80
N MET A 33 3.73 6.34 -9.07
CA MET A 33 3.83 7.32 -10.17
C MET A 33 2.71 8.36 -10.08
N LEU A 34 1.50 7.93 -9.79
CA LEU A 34 0.35 8.81 -9.56
C LEU A 34 0.59 9.74 -8.36
N HIS A 35 1.17 9.24 -7.29
CA HIS A 35 1.55 10.05 -6.13
C HIS A 35 2.57 11.12 -6.53
N CYS A 36 3.61 10.78 -7.28
CA CYS A 36 4.61 11.74 -7.76
C CYS A 36 3.98 12.87 -8.58
N VAL A 37 3.12 12.54 -9.55
CA VAL A 37 2.45 13.55 -10.38
C VAL A 37 1.50 14.40 -9.56
N SER A 38 0.71 13.79 -8.67
CA SER A 38 -0.26 14.53 -7.84
C SER A 38 0.38 15.49 -6.87
N SER A 39 1.56 15.14 -6.31
CA SER A 39 2.29 15.97 -5.34
C SER A 39 2.80 17.29 -5.93
N VAL A 40 3.03 17.35 -7.24
CA VAL A 40 3.53 18.54 -7.95
C VAL A 40 2.46 19.24 -8.79
N ALA A 41 1.25 18.69 -8.87
CA ALA A 41 0.19 19.20 -9.75
C ALA A 41 -0.29 20.64 -9.42
N THR A 42 -0.02 21.12 -8.20
CA THR A 42 -0.34 22.50 -7.79
C THR A 42 0.73 23.52 -8.19
N ARG A 43 1.99 23.08 -8.28
CA ARG A 43 3.15 23.88 -8.72
C ARG A 43 4.04 23.01 -9.61
N PRO A 44 3.60 22.74 -10.85
CA PRO A 44 4.27 21.76 -11.68
C PRO A 44 5.61 22.30 -12.21
N PRO A 45 6.71 21.54 -12.02
CA PRO A 45 7.94 21.80 -12.74
C PRO A 45 7.75 21.44 -14.23
N PRO A 46 8.63 21.94 -15.13
CA PRO A 46 8.53 21.66 -16.58
C PRO A 46 8.44 20.17 -16.93
N GLU A 47 9.16 19.34 -16.19
CA GLU A 47 9.25 17.88 -16.40
C GLU A 47 7.99 17.12 -15.95
N ALA A 48 7.12 17.74 -15.15
CA ALA A 48 5.91 17.08 -14.63
C ALA A 48 5.00 16.53 -15.74
N LEU A 49 4.99 17.16 -16.91
CA LEU A 49 4.22 16.69 -18.05
C LEU A 49 4.77 15.39 -18.64
N LEU A 50 6.10 15.20 -18.65
CA LEU A 50 6.71 13.95 -19.13
C LEU A 50 6.33 12.79 -18.23
N VAL A 51 6.42 12.96 -16.91
CA VAL A 51 6.01 11.94 -15.94
C VAL A 51 4.50 11.64 -16.05
N ALA A 52 3.68 12.67 -16.24
CA ALA A 52 2.24 12.49 -16.42
C ALA A 52 1.89 11.74 -17.71
N LYS A 53 2.62 11.98 -18.81
CA LYS A 53 2.47 11.22 -20.07
C LYS A 53 2.89 9.76 -19.88
N ALA A 54 3.99 9.49 -19.19
CA ALA A 54 4.44 8.13 -18.86
C ALA A 54 3.41 7.40 -18.01
N LEU A 55 2.81 8.08 -17.01
CA LEU A 55 1.72 7.55 -16.19
C LEU A 55 0.49 7.17 -17.04
N LEU A 56 0.09 8.02 -17.98
CA LEU A 56 -1.03 7.72 -18.90
C LEU A 56 -0.70 6.55 -19.83
N ALA A 57 0.51 6.49 -20.37
CA ALA A 57 0.96 5.39 -21.21
C ALA A 57 0.92 4.07 -20.43
N SER A 58 1.49 4.02 -19.23
CA SER A 58 1.46 2.84 -18.36
C SER A 58 0.02 2.41 -18.04
N ALA A 59 -0.86 3.35 -17.69
CA ALA A 59 -2.27 3.04 -17.45
C ALA A 59 -2.98 2.50 -18.70
N TYR A 60 -2.66 3.04 -19.87
CA TYR A 60 -3.23 2.57 -21.14
C TYR A 60 -2.72 1.18 -21.52
N ASP A 61 -1.43 0.93 -21.41
CA ASP A 61 -0.81 -0.35 -21.74
C ASP A 61 -1.32 -1.46 -20.81
N ASN A 62 -1.55 -1.13 -19.54
CA ASN A 62 -2.06 -2.05 -18.53
C ASN A 62 -3.60 -2.11 -18.44
N ARG A 63 -4.35 -1.42 -19.34
CA ARG A 63 -5.82 -1.31 -19.25
C ARG A 63 -6.58 -2.62 -19.26
N HIS A 64 -5.95 -3.71 -19.66
CA HIS A 64 -6.53 -5.05 -19.64
C HIS A 64 -6.12 -5.88 -18.44
N ARG A 65 -5.22 -5.36 -17.61
CA ARG A 65 -4.85 -6.00 -16.34
C ARG A 65 -5.98 -5.84 -15.33
N GLY A 66 -6.19 -6.86 -14.56
CA GLY A 66 -7.09 -6.89 -13.42
C GLY A 66 -6.38 -7.42 -12.19
N ILE A 67 -7.02 -7.33 -11.04
CA ILE A 67 -6.55 -7.98 -9.83
C ILE A 67 -7.05 -9.42 -9.85
N THR A 68 -6.13 -10.38 -9.69
CA THR A 68 -6.46 -11.80 -9.62
C THR A 68 -6.41 -12.25 -8.15
N TYR A 69 -7.45 -12.91 -7.71
CA TYR A 69 -7.56 -13.48 -6.38
C TYR A 69 -7.49 -15.00 -6.47
N GLY A 70 -6.90 -15.64 -5.46
CA GLY A 70 -6.93 -17.10 -5.36
C GLY A 70 -5.95 -17.84 -6.26
N GLY A 71 -4.73 -17.42 -6.36
CA GLY A 71 -3.52 -17.92 -7.06
C GLY A 71 -3.40 -19.33 -7.64
N GLY A 72 -4.47 -20.08 -7.77
CA GLY A 72 -4.53 -21.44 -8.30
C GLY A 72 -5.53 -21.58 -9.43
N GLY A 73 -5.25 -21.02 -10.60
CA GLY A 73 -5.88 -21.51 -11.82
C GLY A 73 -7.17 -20.85 -12.29
N LEU A 74 -7.53 -19.68 -11.78
CA LEU A 74 -8.58 -18.90 -12.44
C LEU A 74 -7.99 -18.15 -13.63
N CYS A 75 -8.53 -18.45 -14.80
CA CYS A 75 -8.06 -18.03 -16.09
C CYS A 75 -7.79 -16.54 -16.19
N HIS A 76 -6.61 -16.17 -16.66
CA HIS A 76 -6.32 -14.85 -17.18
C HIS A 76 -7.42 -14.44 -18.17
N GLY A 77 -8.15 -13.36 -17.86
CA GLY A 77 -9.10 -12.74 -18.80
C GLY A 77 -10.55 -13.17 -18.69
N ALA A 78 -10.94 -14.05 -17.78
CA ALA A 78 -12.36 -14.37 -17.58
C ALA A 78 -13.09 -13.21 -16.91
N ARG A 79 -14.13 -12.67 -17.56
CA ARG A 79 -15.09 -11.79 -16.89
C ARG A 79 -15.80 -12.59 -15.80
N LEU A 80 -15.68 -12.15 -14.56
CA LEU A 80 -16.43 -12.72 -13.45
C LEU A 80 -17.93 -12.53 -13.72
N THR A 81 -18.66 -13.61 -13.91
CA THR A 81 -20.12 -13.58 -14.00
C THR A 81 -20.73 -13.61 -12.60
N ALA A 82 -22.00 -13.21 -12.47
CA ALA A 82 -22.71 -13.23 -11.19
C ALA A 82 -22.73 -14.64 -10.56
N SER A 83 -22.75 -15.71 -11.36
CA SER A 83 -22.66 -17.10 -10.89
C SER A 83 -21.27 -17.40 -10.30
N MET A 84 -20.18 -16.85 -10.86
CA MET A 84 -18.83 -17.01 -10.34
C MET A 84 -18.66 -16.30 -8.98
N TYR A 85 -19.41 -15.22 -8.72
CA TYR A 85 -19.44 -14.60 -7.38
C TYR A 85 -20.12 -15.49 -6.33
N ALA A 86 -21.11 -16.28 -6.73
CA ALA A 86 -21.75 -17.23 -5.81
C ALA A 86 -20.85 -18.44 -5.48
N ASP A 87 -19.97 -18.82 -6.41
CA ASP A 87 -19.00 -19.91 -6.25
C ASP A 87 -17.69 -19.44 -5.57
N PHE A 88 -17.55 -18.14 -5.33
CA PHE A 88 -16.44 -17.57 -4.56
C PHE A 88 -16.59 -17.79 -3.04
N ARG A 89 -17.24 -18.86 -2.67
CA ARG A 89 -17.06 -19.41 -1.33
C ARG A 89 -15.62 -19.89 -1.26
N MET A 90 -14.87 -19.32 -0.32
CA MET A 90 -13.60 -19.92 0.06
C MET A 90 -13.87 -21.39 0.25
N ALA A 91 -13.15 -22.26 -0.44
CA ALA A 91 -13.32 -23.69 -0.30
C ALA A 91 -13.37 -23.99 1.21
N ASP A 92 -14.39 -24.74 1.64
CA ASP A 92 -14.62 -25.00 3.05
C ASP A 92 -13.32 -25.48 3.68
N GLY A 93 -12.77 -24.72 4.62
CA GLY A 93 -11.50 -24.99 5.28
C GLY A 93 -10.26 -24.28 4.71
N ALA A 94 -10.33 -23.55 3.61
CA ALA A 94 -9.20 -22.74 3.16
C ALA A 94 -9.08 -21.49 4.04
N ALA A 95 -8.00 -21.41 4.80
CA ALA A 95 -7.69 -20.22 5.59
C ALA A 95 -7.44 -19.03 4.67
N ALA A 96 -8.04 -17.87 4.97
CA ALA A 96 -7.77 -16.64 4.27
C ALA A 96 -6.32 -16.21 4.51
N ALA A 97 -5.50 -16.22 3.48
CA ALA A 97 -4.13 -15.72 3.53
C ALA A 97 -4.14 -14.21 3.33
N LEU A 98 -3.97 -13.47 4.41
CA LEU A 98 -3.80 -12.02 4.41
C LEU A 98 -2.31 -11.69 4.54
N GLU A 99 -1.78 -10.95 3.58
CA GLU A 99 -0.38 -10.54 3.54
C GLU A 99 -0.26 -9.03 3.34
N CYS A 100 0.79 -8.44 3.85
CA CYS A 100 1.05 -7.01 3.72
C CYS A 100 2.51 -6.78 3.34
N THR A 101 2.77 -5.80 2.49
CA THR A 101 4.14 -5.32 2.21
C THR A 101 4.20 -3.85 2.54
N ALA A 102 5.26 -3.42 3.21
CA ALA A 102 5.49 -2.04 3.58
C ALA A 102 6.90 -1.62 3.18
N ASP A 103 7.01 -0.44 2.62
CA ASP A 103 8.27 0.17 2.18
C ASP A 103 8.22 1.68 2.41
N SER A 104 9.38 2.32 2.49
CA SER A 104 9.48 3.76 2.63
C SER A 104 10.68 4.35 1.88
N THR A 105 10.60 5.64 1.57
CA THR A 105 11.72 6.41 1.05
C THR A 105 12.09 7.50 2.03
N TRP A 106 13.39 7.70 2.22
CA TRP A 106 13.94 8.74 3.10
C TRP A 106 14.56 9.92 2.34
N ALA A 107 14.83 9.80 1.06
CA ALA A 107 15.47 10.85 0.27
C ALA A 107 14.46 11.92 -0.22
N GLY A 108 14.67 13.17 0.16
CA GLY A 108 13.88 14.32 -0.28
C GLY A 108 12.52 14.43 0.43
N ARG A 109 11.44 13.97 -0.22
CA ARG A 109 10.12 13.87 0.42
C ARG A 109 9.92 12.45 0.90
N ASN A 110 9.83 12.29 2.21
CA ASN A 110 9.61 10.97 2.82
C ASN A 110 8.22 10.45 2.46
N VAL A 111 8.18 9.27 1.85
CA VAL A 111 6.95 8.62 1.39
C VAL A 111 6.93 7.20 1.95
N TYR A 112 5.79 6.71 2.38
CA TYR A 112 5.57 5.30 2.65
C TYR A 112 4.58 4.72 1.67
N ALA A 113 4.78 3.45 1.32
CA ALA A 113 3.88 2.65 0.50
C ALA A 113 3.48 1.38 1.26
N ILE A 114 2.23 0.98 1.15
CA ILE A 114 1.70 -0.24 1.76
C ILE A 114 0.81 -0.91 0.73
N LEU A 115 0.99 -2.20 0.57
CA LEU A 115 0.14 -3.08 -0.22
C LEU A 115 -0.39 -4.19 0.68
N LEU A 116 -1.70 -4.34 0.74
CA LEU A 116 -2.37 -5.42 1.44
C LEU A 116 -3.03 -6.34 0.42
N THR A 117 -2.74 -7.63 0.52
CA THR A 117 -3.30 -8.65 -0.36
C THR A 117 -4.13 -9.67 0.42
N LEU A 118 -5.13 -10.23 -0.24
CA LEU A 118 -5.91 -11.36 0.25
C LEU A 118 -5.85 -12.46 -0.82
N ASN A 119 -5.33 -13.62 -0.46
CA ASN A 119 -5.13 -14.74 -1.37
C ASN A 119 -4.39 -14.32 -2.67
N GLY A 120 -3.36 -13.49 -2.53
CA GLY A 120 -2.54 -12.96 -3.63
C GLY A 120 -3.16 -11.80 -4.41
N GLY A 121 -4.42 -11.45 -4.17
CA GLY A 121 -5.07 -10.30 -4.81
C GLY A 121 -4.99 -9.04 -3.94
N ALA A 122 -4.64 -7.89 -4.54
CA ALA A 122 -4.58 -6.61 -3.82
C ALA A 122 -5.97 -6.16 -3.38
N ILE A 123 -6.17 -5.94 -2.08
CA ILE A 123 -7.44 -5.46 -1.51
C ILE A 123 -7.35 -4.02 -0.98
N ALA A 124 -6.14 -3.59 -0.62
CA ALA A 124 -5.88 -2.20 -0.24
C ALA A 124 -4.44 -1.83 -0.56
N HIS A 125 -4.24 -0.61 -0.99
CA HIS A 125 -2.91 -0.04 -1.20
C HIS A 125 -2.91 1.44 -0.85
N THR A 126 -1.75 1.95 -0.49
CA THR A 126 -1.56 3.37 -0.23
C THR A 126 -0.11 3.77 -0.50
N CYS A 127 0.05 4.97 -1.05
CA CYS A 127 1.35 5.64 -1.15
C CYS A 127 1.14 7.08 -0.71
N LYS A 128 1.73 7.46 0.43
CA LYS A 128 1.50 8.76 1.05
C LYS A 128 2.78 9.39 1.54
N MET A 129 2.83 10.71 1.46
CA MET A 129 3.88 11.49 2.09
C MET A 129 3.75 11.41 3.61
N MET A 130 4.87 11.24 4.28
CA MET A 130 4.93 11.33 5.74
C MET A 130 4.81 12.80 6.15
N HIS A 131 3.88 13.09 7.05
CA HIS A 131 3.71 14.43 7.63
C HIS A 131 4.63 14.66 8.84
N LEU A 132 5.50 13.70 9.13
CA LEU A 132 6.44 13.73 10.25
C LEU A 132 7.84 14.02 9.73
N LEU A 133 8.60 14.81 10.48
CA LEU A 133 10.03 14.88 10.28
C LEU A 133 10.64 13.54 10.67
N VAL A 134 11.43 12.98 9.78
CA VAL A 134 12.08 11.68 9.95
C VAL A 134 13.57 11.92 9.76
N ASP A 135 14.34 11.59 10.77
CA ASP A 135 15.77 11.91 10.82
C ASP A 135 16.64 10.80 10.24
N SER A 136 16.05 9.65 9.90
CA SER A 136 16.78 8.50 9.35
C SER A 136 15.91 7.59 8.51
N SER A 137 16.52 6.79 7.63
CA SER A 137 15.83 5.73 6.89
C SER A 137 15.16 4.73 7.83
N MET A 138 15.81 4.36 8.94
CA MET A 138 15.25 3.46 9.95
C MET A 138 13.95 4.02 10.57
N GLU A 139 13.89 5.31 10.81
CA GLU A 139 12.67 5.93 11.33
C GLU A 139 11.56 5.96 10.28
N SER A 140 11.91 6.19 9.03
CA SER A 140 11.01 6.11 7.89
C SER A 140 10.36 4.71 7.80
N GLU A 141 11.20 3.66 7.87
CA GLU A 141 10.75 2.26 7.89
C GLU A 141 9.84 1.97 9.10
N ALA A 142 10.19 2.48 10.28
CA ALA A 142 9.38 2.32 11.49
C ALA A 142 7.97 2.93 11.33
N VAL A 143 7.88 4.08 10.63
CA VAL A 143 6.59 4.71 10.31
C VAL A 143 5.79 3.85 9.34
N ALA A 144 6.42 3.36 8.27
CA ALA A 144 5.76 2.48 7.29
C ALA A 144 5.23 1.20 7.95
N THR A 145 6.07 0.53 8.75
CA THR A 145 5.71 -0.69 9.51
C THR A 145 4.55 -0.42 10.49
N GLY A 146 4.60 0.70 11.21
CA GLY A 146 3.50 1.08 12.10
C GLY A 146 2.18 1.26 11.36
N LYS A 147 2.21 1.90 10.20
CA LYS A 147 1.04 2.11 9.33
C LYS A 147 0.53 0.80 8.71
N ALA A 148 1.44 -0.08 8.30
CA ALA A 148 1.06 -1.42 7.85
C ALA A 148 0.32 -2.19 8.94
N GLY A 149 0.82 -2.17 10.18
CA GLY A 149 0.15 -2.79 11.31
C GLY A 149 -1.27 -2.23 11.58
N GLU A 150 -1.49 -0.92 11.40
CA GLU A 150 -2.82 -0.31 11.52
C GLU A 150 -3.79 -0.86 10.46
N ILE A 151 -3.36 -0.90 9.18
CA ILE A 151 -4.16 -1.37 8.05
C ILE A 151 -4.48 -2.86 8.20
N VAL A 152 -3.48 -3.68 8.55
CA VAL A 152 -3.65 -5.11 8.81
C VAL A 152 -4.62 -5.33 9.96
N GLY A 153 -4.47 -4.61 11.07
CA GLY A 153 -5.38 -4.71 12.20
C GLY A 153 -6.83 -4.46 11.79
N TYR A 154 -7.07 -3.39 11.03
CA TYR A 154 -8.40 -3.08 10.53
C TYR A 154 -8.96 -4.15 9.57
N ALA A 155 -8.14 -4.64 8.64
CA ALA A 155 -8.56 -5.70 7.72
C ALA A 155 -8.91 -7.00 8.46
N ARG A 156 -8.13 -7.39 9.46
CA ARG A 156 -8.42 -8.58 10.29
C ARG A 156 -9.75 -8.44 11.04
N GLU A 157 -10.08 -7.25 11.55
CA GLU A 157 -11.38 -7.00 12.19
C GLU A 157 -12.54 -7.12 11.20
N ILE A 158 -12.40 -6.57 9.98
CA ILE A 158 -13.41 -6.73 8.93
C ILE A 158 -13.60 -8.21 8.60
N MET A 159 -12.50 -8.94 8.38
CA MET A 159 -12.58 -10.37 8.07
C MET A 159 -13.23 -11.17 9.19
N ARG A 160 -12.92 -10.86 10.45
CA ARG A 160 -13.58 -11.48 11.60
C ARG A 160 -15.08 -11.19 11.61
N ALA A 161 -15.48 -9.94 11.33
CA ALA A 161 -16.90 -9.57 11.26
C ALA A 161 -17.65 -10.27 10.13
N LEU A 162 -16.94 -10.60 9.03
CA LEU A 162 -17.47 -11.38 7.90
C LEU A 162 -17.46 -12.90 8.12
N GLY A 163 -16.99 -13.37 9.28
CA GLY A 163 -16.89 -14.81 9.59
C GLY A 163 -15.65 -15.50 9.01
N HIS A 164 -14.70 -14.75 8.47
CA HIS A 164 -13.47 -15.24 7.82
C HIS A 164 -12.21 -14.81 8.58
N ALA A 165 -12.20 -14.93 9.90
CA ALA A 165 -11.05 -14.54 10.71
C ALA A 165 -9.77 -15.27 10.24
N PRO A 166 -8.66 -14.54 9.95
CA PRO A 166 -7.40 -15.18 9.59
C PRO A 166 -6.92 -16.10 10.72
N ALA A 167 -6.64 -17.37 10.42
CA ALA A 167 -6.24 -18.38 11.40
C ALA A 167 -4.79 -18.20 11.87
N SER A 168 -3.94 -17.59 11.03
CA SER A 168 -2.53 -17.34 11.32
C SER A 168 -2.25 -15.82 11.46
N PRO A 169 -1.11 -15.44 12.04
CA PRO A 169 -0.63 -14.06 11.96
C PRO A 169 -0.55 -13.60 10.50
N THR A 170 -0.87 -12.32 10.25
CA THR A 170 -0.69 -11.73 8.93
C THR A 170 0.78 -11.38 8.74
N PHE A 171 1.40 -11.91 7.68
CA PHE A 171 2.78 -11.59 7.34
C PHE A 171 2.89 -10.15 6.83
N VAL A 172 3.85 -9.41 7.35
CA VAL A 172 4.23 -8.06 6.91
C VAL A 172 5.65 -8.12 6.37
N GLY A 173 5.81 -8.02 5.05
CA GLY A 173 7.11 -7.98 4.39
C GLY A 173 7.70 -6.58 4.42
N THR A 174 9.01 -6.49 4.68
CA THR A 174 9.83 -5.29 4.55
C THR A 174 11.17 -5.67 3.92
N ASP A 175 11.76 -4.79 3.13
CA ASP A 175 13.09 -5.00 2.53
C ASP A 175 14.23 -4.67 3.49
N ASN A 176 13.92 -4.15 4.67
CA ASN A 176 14.88 -3.74 5.68
C ASN A 176 14.98 -4.77 6.81
N ALA A 177 15.98 -5.65 6.75
CA ALA A 177 16.20 -6.69 7.75
C ALA A 177 16.38 -6.16 9.19
N ALA A 178 17.01 -5.00 9.36
CA ALA A 178 17.14 -4.38 10.69
C ALA A 178 15.78 -3.91 11.23
N ASN A 179 14.93 -3.35 10.36
CA ASN A 179 13.56 -2.99 10.69
C ASN A 179 12.76 -4.23 11.11
N ALA A 180 12.85 -5.33 10.37
CA ALA A 180 12.19 -6.59 10.69
C ALA A 180 12.59 -7.14 12.07
N LEU A 181 13.90 -7.14 12.39
CA LEU A 181 14.40 -7.58 13.70
C LEU A 181 13.88 -6.73 14.86
N ILE A 182 13.80 -5.42 14.70
CA ILE A 182 13.30 -4.53 15.74
C ILE A 182 11.79 -4.66 15.87
N ALA A 183 11.06 -4.66 14.78
CA ALA A 183 9.61 -4.76 14.77
C ALA A 183 9.09 -6.12 15.26
N SER A 184 9.87 -7.20 15.08
CA SER A 184 9.58 -8.51 15.67
C SER A 184 9.95 -8.62 17.16
N GLY A 185 10.64 -7.62 17.72
CA GLY A 185 11.13 -7.65 19.10
C GLY A 185 12.39 -8.50 19.34
N ARG A 186 13.04 -8.96 18.25
CA ARG A 186 14.28 -9.75 18.30
C ARG A 186 15.53 -8.91 18.50
N ALA A 187 15.44 -7.60 18.25
CA ALA A 187 16.53 -6.66 18.46
C ALA A 187 16.04 -5.38 19.13
N ILE A 188 16.94 -4.73 19.88
CA ILE A 188 16.71 -3.41 20.44
C ILE A 188 17.62 -2.42 19.72
N PRO A 189 17.11 -1.34 19.14
CA PRO A 189 17.94 -0.38 18.47
C PRO A 189 18.84 0.35 19.46
N SER A 190 20.15 0.20 19.31
CA SER A 190 21.14 0.87 20.19
C SER A 190 21.25 2.37 19.90
N ARG A 191 21.22 2.73 18.60
CA ARG A 191 21.41 4.12 18.12
C ARG A 191 20.10 4.88 17.87
N SER A 192 18.97 4.18 17.73
CA SER A 192 17.69 4.75 17.33
C SER A 192 16.60 4.52 18.39
N ARG A 193 16.94 4.67 19.66
CA ARG A 193 15.99 4.46 20.79
C ARG A 193 14.74 5.33 20.67
N HIS A 194 14.84 6.51 20.07
CA HIS A 194 13.70 7.39 19.81
C HIS A 194 12.66 6.74 18.87
N CYS A 195 13.09 5.84 17.99
CA CYS A 195 12.19 5.11 17.09
C CYS A 195 11.40 4.01 17.79
N LEU A 196 11.84 3.52 18.97
CA LEU A 196 11.17 2.43 19.70
C LEU A 196 9.68 2.71 19.90
N ARG A 197 9.33 3.95 20.25
CA ARG A 197 7.93 4.32 20.47
C ARG A 197 7.06 4.06 19.25
N ARG A 198 7.59 4.16 18.02
CA ARG A 198 6.87 3.90 16.78
C ARG A 198 6.57 2.42 16.57
N TYR A 199 7.45 1.56 17.12
CA TYR A 199 7.26 0.12 17.04
C TYR A 199 6.31 -0.44 18.11
N LEU A 200 6.02 0.27 19.19
CA LEU A 200 5.30 -0.26 20.35
C LEU A 200 3.94 -0.88 19.96
N THR A 201 3.17 -0.17 19.14
CA THR A 201 1.85 -0.66 18.70
C THR A 201 1.98 -1.89 17.79
N PHE A 202 2.99 -1.91 16.93
CA PHE A 202 3.27 -3.05 16.05
C PHE A 202 3.74 -4.26 16.88
N LEU A 203 4.68 -4.06 17.80
CA LEU A 203 5.16 -5.09 18.74
C LEU A 203 4.03 -5.69 19.59
N GLN A 204 3.08 -4.87 20.00
CA GLN A 204 1.90 -5.38 20.70
C GLN A 204 1.09 -6.34 19.82
N ARG A 205 0.90 -6.03 18.54
CA ARG A 205 0.22 -6.91 17.59
C ARG A 205 1.00 -8.20 17.30
N VAL A 206 2.33 -8.14 17.25
CA VAL A 206 3.19 -9.31 17.16
C VAL A 206 3.00 -10.23 18.39
N LYS A 207 3.04 -9.65 19.59
CA LYS A 207 2.81 -10.42 20.85
C LYS A 207 1.43 -11.03 20.93
N GLN A 208 0.42 -10.40 20.33
CA GLN A 208 -0.95 -10.91 20.25
C GLN A 208 -1.13 -11.98 19.15
N GLY A 209 -0.09 -12.29 18.37
CA GLY A 209 -0.19 -13.21 17.24
C GLY A 209 -1.05 -12.69 16.09
N ALA A 210 -1.27 -11.38 16.01
CA ALA A 210 -2.05 -10.78 14.92
C ALA A 210 -1.22 -10.52 13.68
N VAL A 211 0.07 -10.22 13.84
CA VAL A 211 1.02 -9.98 12.74
C VAL A 211 2.35 -10.67 13.00
N GLU A 212 3.06 -10.99 11.95
CA GLU A 212 4.48 -11.34 11.94
C GLU A 212 5.19 -10.48 10.89
N ILE A 213 6.52 -10.35 10.99
CA ILE A 213 7.30 -9.51 10.08
C ILE A 213 8.60 -10.19 9.69
N GLY A 214 9.00 -10.06 8.42
CA GLY A 214 10.22 -10.61 7.85
C GLY A 214 10.70 -9.85 6.65
#